data_58d0f0a133c5cb3160d2e636a50a9b77
#
_entry.id   58d0f0a133c5cb3160d2e636a50a9b77
#
_cell.length_a   1.000
_cell.length_b   1.000
_cell.length_c   1.000
_cell.angle_alpha   90.00
_cell.angle_beta   90.00
_cell.angle_gamma   90.00
#
_symmetry.space_group_name_H-M   'P 1'
#
loop_
_entity.id
_entity.type
_entity.pdbx_description
1 polymer ?
#
loop_
_entity_poly.entity_id
_entity_poly.type
_entity_poly.pdbx_seq_one_letter_code
_entity_poly.pdbx_strand_id
1 'polypeptide(L)'
;MQEYSVKVTLPDGQVMAVTASESDTLEAVADRFKDYYEDDIILGIVNGRLRELNKKIKSDCELSFVTTADRDGRRTYRRSVVLLLQRAIYDVYGSMTQLHVMHSLGEGYYCQLEKAVGCADSQQEKYNEDTDLQGSRENSEKSVTEHDIDRIVCSMYSFVEKDLPITKHSAKTQYAEQLFKEKGQH
;
A
#
# COMPACT_ATOMS: atom_id res chain seq x y z
N MET A 1 -25.34 11.26 -21.49
CA MET A 1 -24.27 10.44 -20.89
C MET A 1 -23.91 9.39 -21.93
N GLN A 2 -22.65 9.26 -22.25
CA GLN A 2 -22.21 8.26 -23.22
C GLN A 2 -22.15 6.90 -22.53
N GLU A 3 -22.71 5.89 -23.16
CA GLU A 3 -22.71 4.51 -22.67
C GLU A 3 -21.81 3.65 -23.55
N TYR A 4 -21.12 2.72 -22.92
CA TYR A 4 -20.20 1.80 -23.60
C TYR A 4 -20.62 0.36 -23.33
N SER A 5 -20.41 -0.50 -24.33
CA SER A 5 -20.59 -1.94 -24.20
C SER A 5 -19.34 -2.59 -23.66
N VAL A 6 -19.48 -3.25 -22.52
CA VAL A 6 -18.37 -3.97 -21.86
C VAL A 6 -18.67 -5.46 -21.89
N LYS A 7 -17.80 -6.24 -22.52
CA LYS A 7 -17.87 -7.70 -22.53
C LYS A 7 -17.01 -8.25 -21.42
N VAL A 8 -17.63 -8.74 -20.37
CA VAL A 8 -16.92 -9.30 -19.19
C VAL A 8 -16.78 -10.80 -19.37
N THR A 9 -15.53 -11.28 -19.35
CA THR A 9 -15.20 -12.71 -19.34
C THR A 9 -15.07 -13.17 -17.89
N LEU A 10 -15.89 -14.13 -17.49
CA LEU A 10 -15.94 -14.74 -16.17
C LEU A 10 -14.88 -15.86 -16.00
N PRO A 11 -14.59 -16.32 -14.79
CA PRO A 11 -13.62 -17.40 -14.53
C PRO A 11 -13.96 -18.72 -15.22
N ASP A 12 -15.23 -19.02 -15.43
CA ASP A 12 -15.73 -20.20 -16.12
C ASP A 12 -15.67 -20.10 -17.66
N GLY A 13 -15.19 -18.95 -18.18
CA GLY A 13 -15.10 -18.67 -19.62
C GLY A 13 -16.40 -18.10 -20.23
N GLN A 14 -17.46 -17.94 -19.48
CA GLN A 14 -18.67 -17.26 -19.96
C GLN A 14 -18.40 -15.79 -20.24
N VAL A 15 -19.03 -15.23 -21.28
CA VAL A 15 -18.94 -13.81 -21.62
C VAL A 15 -20.29 -13.15 -21.39
N MET A 16 -20.31 -12.16 -20.53
CA MET A 16 -21.49 -11.34 -20.24
C MET A 16 -21.31 -9.93 -20.78
N ALA A 17 -22.29 -9.41 -21.49
CA ALA A 17 -22.29 -8.03 -21.95
C ALA A 17 -23.05 -7.15 -20.95
N VAL A 18 -22.41 -6.07 -20.52
CA VAL A 18 -23.01 -5.06 -19.65
C VAL A 18 -22.78 -3.68 -20.23
N THR A 19 -23.68 -2.76 -19.91
CA THR A 19 -23.53 -1.35 -20.24
C THR A 19 -22.88 -0.61 -19.07
N ALA A 20 -21.89 0.20 -19.37
CA ALA A 20 -21.22 1.09 -18.43
C ALA A 20 -21.24 2.53 -18.94
N SER A 21 -21.40 3.48 -18.04
CA SER A 21 -21.34 4.92 -18.37
C SER A 21 -19.90 5.42 -18.37
N GLU A 22 -19.64 6.56 -19.01
CA GLU A 22 -18.32 7.24 -18.99
C GLU A 22 -17.83 7.59 -17.59
N SER A 23 -18.74 7.71 -16.61
CA SER A 23 -18.39 7.96 -15.21
C SER A 23 -17.97 6.70 -14.48
N ASP A 24 -18.35 5.51 -14.95
CA ASP A 24 -18.12 4.26 -14.26
C ASP A 24 -16.64 3.88 -14.28
N THR A 25 -16.17 3.43 -13.12
CA THR A 25 -14.84 2.84 -12.96
C THR A 25 -14.91 1.33 -13.21
N LEU A 26 -13.75 0.71 -13.41
CA LEU A 26 -13.64 -0.75 -13.47
C LEU A 26 -14.12 -1.39 -12.15
N GLU A 27 -13.95 -0.70 -11.02
CA GLU A 27 -14.43 -1.12 -9.71
C GLU A 27 -15.96 -1.22 -9.68
N ALA A 28 -16.66 -0.20 -10.16
CA ALA A 28 -18.12 -0.22 -10.25
C ALA A 28 -18.66 -1.36 -11.12
N VAL A 29 -17.90 -1.77 -12.13
CA VAL A 29 -18.23 -2.96 -12.94
C VAL A 29 -17.85 -4.22 -12.17
N ALA A 30 -16.70 -4.29 -11.51
CA ALA A 30 -16.25 -5.43 -10.72
C ALA A 30 -17.26 -5.79 -9.62
N ASP A 31 -17.83 -4.80 -8.94
CA ASP A 31 -18.85 -5.00 -7.88
C ASP A 31 -20.09 -5.75 -8.36
N ARG A 32 -20.43 -5.64 -9.65
CA ARG A 32 -21.57 -6.39 -10.24
C ARG A 32 -21.25 -7.86 -10.47
N PHE A 33 -19.97 -8.23 -10.45
CA PHE A 33 -19.48 -9.57 -10.76
C PHE A 33 -18.74 -10.24 -9.61
N LYS A 34 -18.58 -9.59 -8.45
CA LYS A 34 -17.85 -10.14 -7.31
C LYS A 34 -18.31 -11.52 -6.86
N ASP A 35 -19.62 -11.80 -6.97
CA ASP A 35 -20.21 -13.08 -6.55
C ASP A 35 -19.83 -14.26 -7.47
N TYR A 36 -19.21 -14.00 -8.62
CA TYR A 36 -18.68 -15.02 -9.54
C TYR A 36 -17.24 -15.40 -9.22
N TYR A 37 -16.60 -14.73 -8.25
CA TYR A 37 -15.21 -14.93 -7.86
C TYR A 37 -15.14 -15.39 -6.40
N GLU A 38 -14.28 -16.38 -6.13
CA GLU A 38 -14.04 -16.86 -4.77
C GLU A 38 -13.13 -15.92 -3.99
N ASP A 39 -12.24 -15.21 -4.70
CA ASP A 39 -11.23 -14.31 -4.17
C ASP A 39 -11.51 -12.85 -4.53
N ASP A 40 -10.95 -11.92 -3.76
CA ASP A 40 -11.12 -10.49 -3.99
C ASP A 40 -10.54 -10.04 -5.34
N ILE A 41 -11.34 -9.29 -6.09
CA ILE A 41 -10.93 -8.68 -7.35
C ILE A 41 -10.02 -7.48 -7.05
N ILE A 42 -8.80 -7.49 -7.62
CA ILE A 42 -7.77 -6.47 -7.39
C ILE A 42 -7.48 -5.61 -8.63
N LEU A 43 -7.57 -6.18 -9.82
CA LEU A 43 -7.24 -5.51 -11.08
C LEU A 43 -8.23 -5.92 -12.17
N GLY A 44 -8.28 -5.12 -13.24
CA GLY A 44 -8.95 -5.48 -14.48
C GLY A 44 -7.96 -5.65 -15.64
N ILE A 45 -8.26 -6.55 -16.58
CA ILE A 45 -7.59 -6.65 -17.87
C ILE A 45 -8.54 -6.08 -18.92
N VAL A 46 -8.23 -4.90 -19.43
CA VAL A 46 -9.03 -4.20 -20.45
C VAL A 46 -8.32 -4.34 -21.80
N ASN A 47 -8.95 -5.00 -22.77
CA ASN A 47 -8.39 -5.26 -24.09
C ASN A 47 -6.95 -5.82 -24.01
N GLY A 48 -6.73 -6.84 -23.15
CA GLY A 48 -5.45 -7.50 -22.93
C GLY A 48 -4.43 -6.68 -22.11
N ARG A 49 -4.81 -5.54 -21.53
CA ARG A 49 -3.92 -4.69 -20.73
C ARG A 49 -4.37 -4.59 -19.28
N LEU A 50 -3.45 -4.86 -18.36
CA LEU A 50 -3.68 -4.74 -16.93
C LEU A 50 -3.98 -3.28 -16.52
N ARG A 51 -5.03 -3.08 -15.72
CA ARG A 51 -5.50 -1.78 -15.26
C ARG A 51 -5.89 -1.81 -13.78
N GLU A 52 -5.66 -0.71 -13.10
CA GLU A 52 -6.15 -0.46 -11.74
C GLU A 52 -7.68 -0.26 -11.76
N LEU A 53 -8.39 -0.70 -10.73
CA LEU A 53 -9.86 -0.67 -10.66
C LEU A 53 -10.43 0.77 -10.66
N ASN A 54 -9.67 1.75 -10.21
CA ASN A 54 -10.05 3.17 -10.21
C ASN A 54 -10.10 3.81 -11.62
N LYS A 55 -9.73 3.07 -12.67
CA LYS A 55 -9.75 3.58 -14.05
C LYS A 55 -11.17 3.60 -14.60
N LYS A 56 -11.50 4.72 -15.25
CA LYS A 56 -12.78 4.89 -15.95
C LYS A 56 -12.81 4.15 -17.28
N ILE A 57 -14.00 3.68 -17.64
CA ILE A 57 -14.29 3.10 -18.95
C ILE A 57 -14.46 4.26 -19.94
N LYS A 58 -13.76 4.19 -21.08
CA LYS A 58 -13.72 5.28 -22.07
C LYS A 58 -14.13 4.84 -23.47
N SER A 59 -14.41 3.57 -23.68
CA SER A 59 -14.82 2.99 -24.96
C SER A 59 -15.36 1.58 -24.74
N ASP A 60 -16.00 1.03 -25.72
CA ASP A 60 -16.34 -0.38 -25.76
C ASP A 60 -15.07 -1.22 -25.55
N CYS A 61 -15.18 -2.24 -24.73
CA CYS A 61 -14.01 -3.04 -24.38
C CYS A 61 -14.36 -4.46 -23.94
N GLU A 62 -13.34 -5.33 -24.02
CA GLU A 62 -13.32 -6.63 -23.40
C GLU A 62 -12.64 -6.49 -22.02
N LEU A 63 -13.26 -7.05 -21.01
CA LEU A 63 -12.82 -6.96 -19.62
C LEU A 63 -12.79 -8.34 -18.98
N SER A 64 -11.73 -8.65 -18.29
CA SER A 64 -11.66 -9.74 -17.32
C SER A 64 -11.02 -9.24 -16.03
N PHE A 65 -11.26 -9.94 -14.92
CA PHE A 65 -10.73 -9.51 -13.63
C PHE A 65 -9.61 -10.43 -13.15
N VAL A 66 -8.73 -9.85 -12.34
CA VAL A 66 -7.61 -10.51 -11.69
C VAL A 66 -7.83 -10.43 -10.19
N THR A 67 -7.76 -11.57 -9.53
CA THR A 67 -8.01 -11.71 -8.10
C THR A 67 -6.74 -11.85 -7.28
N THR A 68 -6.87 -11.92 -5.95
CA THR A 68 -5.75 -12.22 -5.04
C THR A 68 -5.17 -13.62 -5.22
N ALA A 69 -5.90 -14.57 -5.83
CA ALA A 69 -5.36 -15.88 -6.21
C ALA A 69 -4.34 -15.80 -7.35
N ASP A 70 -4.47 -14.80 -8.19
CA ASP A 70 -3.58 -14.60 -9.34
C ASP A 70 -2.23 -14.00 -8.93
N ARG A 71 -1.18 -14.33 -9.69
CA ARG A 71 0.17 -13.83 -9.45
C ARG A 71 0.25 -12.29 -9.41
N ASP A 72 -0.37 -11.62 -10.38
CA ASP A 72 -0.33 -10.16 -10.49
C ASP A 72 -1.23 -9.49 -9.44
N GLY A 73 -2.36 -10.09 -9.09
CA GLY A 73 -3.22 -9.65 -8.00
C GLY A 73 -2.51 -9.72 -6.66
N ARG A 74 -1.93 -10.88 -6.29
CA ARG A 74 -1.13 -11.03 -5.06
C ARG A 74 0.01 -10.02 -4.98
N ARG A 75 0.71 -9.81 -6.09
CA ARG A 75 1.81 -8.85 -6.15
C ARG A 75 1.35 -7.42 -5.91
N THR A 76 0.19 -7.06 -6.45
CA THR A 76 -0.41 -5.74 -6.24
C THR A 76 -0.91 -5.57 -4.81
N TYR A 77 -1.60 -6.56 -4.26
CA TYR A 77 -2.04 -6.57 -2.87
C TYR A 77 -0.87 -6.40 -1.89
N ARG A 78 0.21 -7.18 -2.05
CA ARG A 78 1.41 -7.08 -1.22
C ARG A 78 2.05 -5.68 -1.26
N ARG A 79 2.05 -5.01 -2.40
CA ARG A 79 2.54 -3.62 -2.50
C ARG A 79 1.69 -2.65 -1.69
N SER A 80 0.37 -2.81 -1.70
CA SER A 80 -0.54 -2.00 -0.89
C SER A 80 -0.31 -2.23 0.61
N VAL A 81 -0.08 -3.47 1.02
CA VAL A 81 0.25 -3.82 2.42
C VAL A 81 1.58 -3.19 2.85
N VAL A 82 2.62 -3.19 1.99
CA VAL A 82 3.90 -2.53 2.28
C VAL A 82 3.72 -1.02 2.44
N LEU A 83 2.88 -0.38 1.60
CA LEU A 83 2.57 1.04 1.74
C LEU A 83 1.84 1.34 3.05
N LEU A 84 0.89 0.49 3.43
CA LEU A 84 0.18 0.58 4.70
C LEU A 84 1.14 0.41 5.88
N LEU A 85 2.06 -0.55 5.81
CA LEU A 85 3.10 -0.77 6.81
C LEU A 85 4.00 0.48 6.96
N GLN A 86 4.46 1.08 5.86
CA GLN A 86 5.24 2.31 5.90
C GLN A 86 4.46 3.45 6.59
N ARG A 87 3.17 3.56 6.31
CA ARG A 87 2.32 4.57 6.96
C ARG A 87 2.17 4.32 8.46
N ALA A 88 1.99 3.07 8.87
CA ALA A 88 1.91 2.70 10.28
C ALA A 88 3.25 2.95 11.03
N ILE A 89 4.38 2.70 10.37
CA ILE A 89 5.70 3.02 10.90
C ILE A 89 5.83 4.53 11.13
N TYR A 90 5.36 5.36 10.21
CA TYR A 90 5.34 6.82 10.40
C TYR A 90 4.48 7.25 11.59
N ASP A 91 3.38 6.54 11.84
CA ASP A 91 2.49 6.81 12.97
C ASP A 91 3.16 6.46 14.32
N VAL A 92 3.93 5.39 14.35
CA VAL A 92 4.58 4.87 15.56
C VAL A 92 5.91 5.58 15.84
N TYR A 93 6.72 5.81 14.83
CA TYR A 93 8.10 6.31 14.98
C TYR A 93 8.34 7.69 14.38
N GLY A 94 7.34 8.28 13.72
CA GLY A 94 7.45 9.56 13.03
C GLY A 94 7.89 9.41 11.56
N SER A 95 7.61 10.47 10.79
CA SER A 95 7.78 10.50 9.32
C SER A 95 9.24 10.42 8.83
N MET A 96 10.20 10.57 9.75
CA MET A 96 11.64 10.47 9.45
C MET A 96 12.17 9.03 9.45
N THR A 97 11.32 8.04 9.83
CA THR A 97 11.70 6.63 9.83
C THR A 97 11.43 6.03 8.45
N GLN A 98 12.44 5.44 7.84
CA GLN A 98 12.32 4.80 6.53
C GLN A 98 12.26 3.28 6.67
N LEU A 99 11.38 2.66 5.89
CA LEU A 99 11.26 1.21 5.75
C LEU A 99 12.00 0.76 4.49
N HIS A 100 13.02 -0.04 4.66
CA HIS A 100 13.73 -0.69 3.55
C HIS A 100 13.28 -2.14 3.42
N VAL A 101 12.62 -2.47 2.30
CA VAL A 101 12.30 -3.85 1.96
C VAL A 101 13.49 -4.44 1.23
N MET A 102 14.25 -5.30 1.91
CA MET A 102 15.52 -5.83 1.42
C MET A 102 15.33 -7.00 0.47
N HIS A 103 14.67 -8.06 0.93
CA HIS A 103 14.42 -9.26 0.12
C HIS A 103 13.22 -10.03 0.63
N SER A 104 12.70 -10.93 -0.21
CA SER A 104 11.62 -11.83 0.17
C SER A 104 12.18 -13.07 0.88
N LEU A 105 11.49 -13.49 1.95
CA LEU A 105 11.73 -14.71 2.69
C LEU A 105 10.46 -15.55 2.68
N GLY A 106 10.39 -16.56 1.82
CA GLY A 106 9.17 -17.34 1.65
C GLY A 106 7.96 -16.47 1.30
N GLU A 107 6.96 -16.45 2.17
CA GLU A 107 5.74 -15.66 2.02
C GLU A 107 5.88 -14.21 2.52
N GLY A 108 6.95 -13.88 3.23
CA GLY A 108 7.18 -12.57 3.83
C GLY A 108 8.30 -11.76 3.19
N TYR A 109 8.61 -10.63 3.82
CA TYR A 109 9.72 -9.75 3.47
C TYR A 109 10.62 -9.53 4.67
N TYR A 110 11.94 -9.56 4.43
CA TYR A 110 12.90 -9.02 5.38
C TYR A 110 12.97 -7.52 5.20
N CYS A 111 12.69 -6.78 6.28
CA CYS A 111 12.66 -5.33 6.28
C CYS A 111 13.61 -4.77 7.32
N GLN A 112 14.20 -3.62 7.02
CA GLN A 112 15.01 -2.83 7.95
C GLN A 112 14.38 -1.46 8.16
N LEU A 113 14.44 -0.96 9.39
CA LEU A 113 14.01 0.39 9.73
C LEU A 113 15.24 1.27 9.93
N GLU A 114 15.30 2.36 9.18
CA GLU A 114 16.31 3.39 9.34
C GLU A 114 15.66 4.63 9.95
N LYS A 115 16.15 5.05 11.12
CA LYS A 115 15.74 6.30 11.76
C LYS A 115 16.68 7.42 11.33
N ALA A 116 16.14 8.56 10.92
CA ALA A 116 16.97 9.74 10.67
C ALA A 116 17.62 10.19 11.97
N VAL A 117 18.91 10.42 11.90
CA VAL A 117 19.72 10.94 13.03
C VAL A 117 19.22 12.35 13.36
N GLY A 118 18.52 12.53 14.48
CA GLY A 118 18.05 13.85 14.93
C GLY A 118 16.68 13.91 15.61
N CYS A 119 15.90 12.84 15.60
CA CYS A 119 14.68 12.78 16.39
C CYS A 119 15.02 12.37 17.82
N ALA A 120 15.21 13.38 18.71
CA ALA A 120 15.23 13.15 20.15
C ALA A 120 13.88 12.56 20.57
N ASP A 121 13.90 11.41 21.22
CA ASP A 121 12.77 10.84 21.94
C ASP A 121 12.34 11.82 23.04
N SER A 122 11.45 12.76 22.71
CA SER A 122 10.81 13.63 23.69
C SER A 122 9.59 12.92 24.26
N GLN A 123 9.79 11.85 25.01
CA GLN A 123 8.96 11.37 26.12
C GLN A 123 9.32 9.93 26.48
N GLN A 124 10.27 9.76 27.35
CA GLN A 124 10.35 8.81 28.45
C GLN A 124 11.81 8.59 28.88
N GLU A 125 12.35 9.54 29.63
CA GLU A 125 13.42 9.22 30.58
C GLU A 125 13.22 10.06 31.82
N LYS A 126 12.48 9.52 32.77
CA LYS A 126 12.69 9.74 34.20
C LYS A 126 12.80 8.36 34.81
N TYR A 127 14.00 7.98 35.10
CA TYR A 127 14.51 7.11 36.17
C TYR A 127 15.79 6.42 35.70
N ASN A 128 16.90 6.97 36.09
CA ASN A 128 18.02 6.42 36.84
C ASN A 128 19.28 7.21 36.54
N GLU A 129 19.63 8.05 37.54
CA GLU A 129 20.97 8.56 37.74
C GLU A 129 21.86 7.39 38.22
N ASP A 130 23.13 7.53 37.88
CA ASP A 130 24.31 6.81 38.33
C ASP A 130 24.77 5.64 37.45
N THR A 131 25.71 5.93 36.55
CA THR A 131 27.08 5.38 36.58
C THR A 131 27.91 5.92 35.43
N ASP A 132 29.03 6.54 35.80
CA ASP A 132 30.12 7.01 34.92
C ASP A 132 30.76 5.91 34.07
N LEU A 133 31.35 6.38 32.97
CA LEU A 133 32.58 5.99 32.33
C LEU A 133 32.50 5.40 30.88
N GLN A 134 33.16 6.16 30.03
CA GLN A 134 33.90 5.79 28.82
C GLN A 134 33.14 5.54 27.51
N GLY A 135 33.44 6.51 26.65
CA GLY A 135 33.07 6.59 25.25
C GLY A 135 33.34 5.35 24.41
N SER A 136 32.29 4.93 23.80
CA SER A 136 32.31 4.23 22.52
C SER A 136 31.08 4.69 21.78
N ARG A 137 31.28 5.27 20.61
CA ARG A 137 30.21 5.56 19.65
C ARG A 137 29.71 4.21 19.13
N GLU A 138 28.93 3.53 19.95
CA GLU A 138 28.10 2.42 19.48
C GLU A 138 26.85 3.04 18.88
N ASN A 139 26.71 2.91 17.56
CA ASN A 139 25.42 2.98 16.90
C ASN A 139 24.54 1.91 17.55
N SER A 140 23.79 2.27 18.59
CA SER A 140 22.80 1.39 19.13
C SER A 140 21.66 1.30 18.12
N GLU A 141 21.75 0.32 17.22
CA GLU A 141 20.60 -0.20 16.50
C GLU A 141 19.60 -0.65 17.56
N LYS A 142 18.68 0.22 17.94
CA LYS A 142 17.55 -0.20 18.78
C LYS A 142 16.78 -1.20 17.93
N SER A 143 16.93 -2.47 18.24
CA SER A 143 16.15 -3.54 17.61
C SER A 143 14.66 -3.27 17.83
N VAL A 144 13.84 -3.54 16.83
CA VAL A 144 12.37 -3.46 16.92
C VAL A 144 11.92 -4.48 17.97
N THR A 145 11.21 -4.02 18.99
CA THR A 145 10.68 -4.86 20.06
C THR A 145 9.34 -5.47 19.69
N GLU A 146 8.91 -6.53 20.39
CA GLU A 146 7.55 -7.10 20.19
C GLU A 146 6.47 -6.04 20.46
N HIS A 147 6.65 -5.19 21.46
CA HIS A 147 5.73 -4.09 21.75
C HIS A 147 5.64 -3.09 20.58
N ASP A 148 6.73 -2.82 19.90
CA ASP A 148 6.71 -1.97 18.70
C ASP A 148 5.94 -2.62 17.55
N ILE A 149 6.09 -3.93 17.39
CA ILE A 149 5.33 -4.70 16.38
C ILE A 149 3.84 -4.59 16.68
N ASP A 150 3.41 -4.78 17.91
CA ASP A 150 2.00 -4.66 18.32
C ASP A 150 1.45 -3.27 18.03
N ARG A 151 2.19 -2.22 18.30
CA ARG A 151 1.81 -0.83 17.99
C ARG A 151 1.65 -0.60 16.48
N ILE A 152 2.58 -1.11 15.68
CA ILE A 152 2.51 -1.03 14.21
C ILE A 152 1.28 -1.77 13.70
N VAL A 153 1.03 -2.98 14.18
CA VAL A 153 -0.12 -3.80 13.78
C VAL A 153 -1.43 -3.10 14.16
N CYS A 154 -1.55 -2.57 15.38
CA CYS A 154 -2.73 -1.79 15.81
C CYS A 154 -2.95 -0.57 14.93
N SER A 155 -1.89 0.15 14.57
CA SER A 155 -1.97 1.30 13.66
C SER A 155 -2.43 0.87 12.25
N MET A 156 -1.91 -0.24 11.71
CA MET A 156 -2.37 -0.78 10.42
C MET A 156 -3.87 -1.09 10.44
N TYR A 157 -4.36 -1.80 11.46
CA TYR A 157 -5.79 -2.09 11.59
C TYR A 157 -6.64 -0.83 11.70
N SER A 158 -6.18 0.18 12.47
CA SER A 158 -6.88 1.47 12.57
C SER A 158 -7.02 2.18 11.23
N PHE A 159 -6.05 2.08 10.32
CA PHE A 159 -6.17 2.64 8.97
C PHE A 159 -7.13 1.85 8.09
N VAL A 160 -7.16 0.52 8.22
CA VAL A 160 -8.11 -0.33 7.49
C VAL A 160 -9.54 -0.06 7.96
N GLU A 161 -9.78 0.01 9.26
CA GLU A 161 -11.12 0.31 9.83
C GLU A 161 -11.66 1.68 9.42
N LYS A 162 -10.78 2.67 9.24
CA LYS A 162 -11.15 4.01 8.76
C LYS A 162 -11.42 4.06 7.26
N ASP A 163 -11.19 2.97 6.55
CA ASP A 163 -11.34 2.87 5.08
C ASP A 163 -10.69 4.05 4.34
N LEU A 164 -9.45 4.38 4.70
CA LEU A 164 -8.76 5.53 4.14
C LEU A 164 -8.38 5.28 2.68
N PRO A 165 -8.79 6.16 1.75
CA PRO A 165 -8.51 5.96 0.34
C PRO A 165 -7.01 6.11 0.04
N ILE A 166 -6.43 5.14 -0.68
CA ILE A 166 -5.08 5.24 -1.23
C ILE A 166 -5.18 5.97 -2.57
N THR A 167 -4.79 7.25 -2.58
CA THR A 167 -4.85 8.08 -3.78
C THR A 167 -3.51 8.15 -4.49
N LYS A 168 -3.53 8.17 -5.83
CA LYS A 168 -2.35 8.29 -6.68
C LYS A 168 -2.26 9.67 -7.29
N HIS A 169 -1.17 10.36 -7.03
CA HIS A 169 -0.85 11.65 -7.62
C HIS A 169 0.37 11.53 -8.54
N SER A 170 0.31 12.20 -9.70
CA SER A 170 1.46 12.31 -10.59
C SER A 170 2.01 13.72 -10.51
N ALA A 171 3.31 13.85 -10.29
CA ALA A 171 4.00 15.12 -10.18
C ALA A 171 5.27 15.11 -11.03
N LYS A 172 5.76 16.30 -11.42
CA LYS A 172 7.10 16.42 -12.03
C LYS A 172 8.16 16.09 -10.98
N THR A 173 9.23 15.42 -11.38
CA THR A 173 10.30 14.98 -10.47
C THR A 173 10.83 16.09 -9.57
N GLN A 174 11.10 17.28 -10.11
CA GLN A 174 11.57 18.44 -9.34
C GLN A 174 10.62 18.88 -8.23
N TYR A 175 9.29 18.82 -8.49
CA TYR A 175 8.28 19.15 -7.49
C TYR A 175 8.19 18.05 -6.42
N ALA A 176 8.27 16.80 -6.82
CA ALA A 176 8.28 15.68 -5.88
C ALA A 176 9.51 15.74 -4.96
N GLU A 177 10.70 16.01 -5.50
CA GLU A 177 11.95 16.22 -4.72
C GLU A 177 11.81 17.35 -3.70
N GLN A 178 11.22 18.48 -4.10
CA GLN A 178 10.97 19.60 -3.21
C GLN A 178 10.04 19.21 -2.06
N LEU A 179 8.92 18.54 -2.39
CA LEU A 179 7.93 18.09 -1.41
C LEU A 179 8.52 17.11 -0.38
N PHE A 180 9.38 16.19 -0.84
CA PHE A 180 10.04 15.23 0.04
C PHE A 180 11.12 15.90 0.90
N LYS A 181 11.89 16.84 0.35
CA LYS A 181 12.84 17.66 1.13
C LYS A 181 12.17 18.48 2.22
N GLU A 182 11.04 19.13 1.92
CA GLU A 182 10.26 19.89 2.91
C GLU A 182 9.70 19.00 4.03
N LYS A 183 9.43 17.73 3.74
CA LYS A 183 9.01 16.72 4.71
C LYS A 183 10.17 16.01 5.40
N GLY A 184 11.42 16.43 5.13
CA GLY A 184 12.62 15.81 5.71
C GLY A 184 12.91 14.40 5.22
N GLN A 185 12.35 14.01 4.09
CA GLN A 185 12.61 12.71 3.44
C GLN A 185 13.59 12.94 2.28
N HIS A 186 14.79 12.40 2.38
CA HIS A 186 15.86 12.52 1.38
C HIS A 186 16.01 11.24 0.58
#